data_bd9e7d70f1e8be9e3d37495ea6caff70
#
_entry.id   bd9e7d70f1e8be9e3d37495ea6caff70
#
_cell.length_a   1.000
_cell.length_b   1.000
_cell.length_c   1.000
_cell.angle_alpha   90.00
_cell.angle_beta   90.00
_cell.angle_gamma   90.00
#
_symmetry.space_group_name_H-M   'P 1'
#
loop_
_entity.id
_entity.type
_entity.pdbx_description
1 polymer ?
#
loop_
_entity_poly.entity_id
_entity_poly.type
_entity_poly.pdbx_seq_one_letter_code
_entity_poly.pdbx_strand_id
1 'polypeptide(L)' 'MEVSAHGVTNVRVKETIHDGFAVKQITFLDSNKSMITIKMFGSSRTELNFIHENIIDARENALC' A
#
# COMPACT_ATOMS: atom_id res chain seq x y z
N MET A 1 -13.86 -3.11 4.52
CA MET A 1 -13.39 -1.73 4.73
C MET A 1 -12.57 -1.28 3.54
N GLU A 2 -12.78 -0.07 3.10
CA GLU A 2 -12.06 0.51 1.99
C GLU A 2 -11.53 1.87 2.40
N VAL A 3 -10.29 2.16 2.03
CA VAL A 3 -9.67 3.45 2.31
C VAL A 3 -9.22 4.05 0.99
N SER A 4 -9.61 5.29 0.74
CA SER A 4 -9.22 6.01 -0.48
C SER A 4 -8.43 7.26 -0.09
N ALA A 5 -7.36 7.50 -0.84
CA ALA A 5 -6.56 8.72 -0.70
C ALA A 5 -6.34 9.31 -2.08
N HIS A 6 -6.36 10.63 -2.18
CA HIS A 6 -6.25 11.34 -3.45
C HIS A 6 -5.03 12.24 -3.48
N GLY A 7 -4.44 12.41 -4.67
CA GLY A 7 -3.24 13.22 -4.83
C GLY A 7 -2.05 12.66 -4.08
N VAL A 8 -1.95 11.33 -4.00
CA VAL A 8 -0.93 10.64 -3.24
C VAL A 8 0.44 10.79 -3.89
N THR A 9 1.44 11.17 -3.09
CA THR A 9 2.83 11.28 -3.52
C THR A 9 3.75 10.64 -2.49
N ASN A 10 4.99 10.36 -2.91
CA ASN A 10 6.05 9.87 -2.01
C ASN A 10 5.66 8.60 -1.27
N VAL A 11 5.10 7.63 -1.99
CA VAL A 11 4.73 6.35 -1.39
C VAL A 11 6.00 5.58 -1.03
N ARG A 12 6.11 5.21 0.24
CA ARG A 12 7.22 4.42 0.76
C ARG A 12 6.69 3.17 1.42
N VAL A 13 7.39 2.06 1.18
CA VAL A 13 7.06 0.77 1.80
C VAL A 13 8.26 0.34 2.61
N LYS A 14 8.05 0.05 3.88
CA LYS A 14 9.08 -0.44 4.80
C LYS A 14 8.62 -1.77 5.37
N GLU A 15 9.51 -2.75 5.35
CA GLU A 15 9.26 -4.05 5.96
C GLU A 15 10.26 -4.28 7.07
N THR A 16 9.77 -4.66 8.25
CA THR A 16 10.60 -4.98 9.40
C THR A 16 10.25 -6.38 9.88
N ILE A 17 11.27 -7.22 9.99
CA ILE A 17 11.10 -8.60 10.43
C ILE A 17 11.59 -8.70 11.87
N HIS A 18 10.71 -9.17 12.74
CA HIS A 18 10.99 -9.40 14.14
C HIS A 18 10.91 -10.89 14.45
N ASP A 19 11.37 -11.27 15.63
CA ASP A 19 11.17 -12.65 16.10
C ASP A 19 9.69 -12.89 16.36
N GLY A 20 9.12 -13.82 15.59
CA GLY A 20 7.73 -14.22 15.76
C GLY A 20 6.69 -13.40 15.03
N PHE A 21 7.10 -12.29 14.37
CA PHE A 21 6.15 -11.51 13.56
C PHE A 21 6.89 -10.63 12.58
N ALA A 22 6.16 -10.09 11.62
CA ALA A 22 6.67 -9.12 10.65
C ALA A 22 5.71 -7.94 10.55
N VAL A 23 6.25 -6.78 10.20
CA VAL A 23 5.47 -5.55 10.03
C VAL A 23 5.76 -4.99 8.65
N LYS A 24 4.71 -4.66 7.90
CA LYS A 24 4.85 -3.91 6.66
C LYS A 24 4.13 -2.58 6.80
N GLN A 25 4.84 -1.52 6.51
CA GLN A 25 4.37 -0.16 6.70
C GLN A 25 4.36 0.57 5.37
N ILE A 26 3.23 1.19 5.06
CA ILE A 26 3.11 2.05 3.88
C ILE A 26 2.90 3.46 4.38
N THR A 27 3.75 4.38 3.91
CA THR A 27 3.68 5.80 4.27
C THR A 27 3.59 6.62 2.99
N PHE A 28 2.69 7.59 2.96
CA PHE A 28 2.54 8.47 1.81
C PHE A 28 1.99 9.83 2.23
N LEU A 29 2.10 10.81 1.32
CA LEU A 29 1.51 12.12 1.49
C LEU A 29 0.24 12.22 0.65
N ASP A 30 -0.80 12.82 1.20
CA ASP A 30 -2.03 13.09 0.46
C ASP A 30 -1.97 14.46 -0.22
N SER A 31 -3.07 14.88 -0.85
CA SER A 31 -3.15 16.16 -1.55
C SER A 31 -2.96 17.37 -0.64
N ASN A 32 -3.21 17.23 0.66
CA ASN A 32 -3.01 18.26 1.64
C ASN A 32 -1.62 18.21 2.28
N LYS A 33 -0.76 17.34 1.78
CA LYS A 33 0.57 17.09 2.31
C LYS A 33 0.57 16.53 3.73
N SER A 34 -0.52 15.91 4.14
CA SER A 34 -0.59 15.18 5.40
C SER A 34 0.02 13.80 5.24
N MET A 35 0.84 13.41 6.21
CA MET A 35 1.47 12.09 6.20
C MET A 35 0.49 11.03 6.72
N ILE A 36 0.28 10.00 5.93
CA ILE A 36 -0.57 8.88 6.30
C ILE A 36 0.30 7.64 6.39
N THR A 37 0.16 6.89 7.48
CA THR A 37 0.90 5.66 7.70
C THR A 37 -0.08 4.52 7.95
N ILE A 38 0.10 3.42 7.22
CA ILE A 38 -0.67 2.20 7.41
C ILE A 38 0.31 1.12 7.82
N LYS A 39 0.09 0.52 8.99
CA LYS A 39 0.90 -0.60 9.47
C LYS A 39 0.10 -1.88 9.42
N MET A 40 0.72 -2.92 8.89
CA MET A 40 0.11 -4.25 8.80
C MET A 40 1.02 -5.24 9.51
N PHE A 41 0.44 -6.07 10.35
CA PHE A 41 1.17 -7.06 11.14
C PHE A 41 0.80 -8.46 10.68
N GLY A 42 1.81 -9.29 10.49
CA GLY A 42 1.64 -10.67 10.12
C GLY A 42 2.50 -11.56 11.01
N SER A 43 2.14 -12.84 11.13
CA SER A 43 2.93 -13.78 11.92
C SER A 43 4.23 -14.17 11.23
N SER A 44 4.32 -13.93 9.92
CA SER A 44 5.52 -14.18 9.16
C SER A 44 5.58 -13.24 7.96
N ARG A 45 6.77 -13.14 7.36
CA ARG A 45 6.97 -12.36 6.14
C ARG A 45 6.04 -12.85 5.01
N THR A 46 5.79 -14.14 4.96
CA THR A 46 4.98 -14.74 3.90
C THR A 46 3.54 -14.24 3.93
N GLU A 47 2.99 -13.98 5.11
CA GLU A 47 1.63 -13.46 5.24
C GLU A 47 1.48 -12.03 4.74
N LEU A 48 2.57 -11.27 4.69
CA LEU A 48 2.56 -9.88 4.27
C LEU A 48 2.98 -9.70 2.82
N ASN A 49 2.88 -10.74 2.01
CA ASN A 49 3.19 -10.63 0.59
C ASN A 49 2.22 -9.69 -0.11
N PHE A 50 2.76 -8.80 -0.90
CA PHE A 50 1.97 -7.95 -1.77
C PHE A 50 1.68 -8.71 -3.06
N ILE A 51 0.42 -8.78 -3.42
CA ILE A 51 -0.01 -9.42 -4.65
C ILE A 51 -0.40 -8.32 -5.62
N HIS A 52 0.33 -8.25 -6.74
CA HIS A 52 -0.01 -7.33 -7.81
C HIS A 52 -0.92 -8.04 -8.80
N GLU A 53 -2.14 -7.53 -8.91
CA GLU A 53 -3.07 -8.02 -9.91
C GLU A 53 -2.81 -7.32 -11.24
N ASN A 54 -3.59 -7.66 -12.26
CA ASN A 54 -3.41 -7.08 -13.59
C ASN A 54 -3.59 -5.57 -13.56
N ILE A 55 -2.74 -4.88 -14.32
CA ILE A 55 -2.90 -3.45 -14.53
C ILE A 55 -4.04 -3.25 -15.53
N ILE A 56 -5.03 -2.47 -15.15
CA ILE A 56 -6.17 -2.15 -16.01
C ILE A 56 -6.07 -0.67 -16.37
N ASP A 57 -5.96 -0.39 -17.67
CA ASP A 57 -5.99 0.99 -18.15
C ASP A 57 -7.42 1.36 -18.50
N ALA A 58 -8.08 2.05 -17.57
CA ALA A 58 -9.48 2.42 -17.73
C ALA A 58 -9.71 3.36 -18.91
N ARG A 59 -8.67 4.07 -19.39
CA ARG A 59 -8.79 4.93 -20.55
C ARG A 59 -9.01 4.14 -21.81
N GLU A 60 -8.35 2.98 -21.96
CA GLU A 60 -8.55 2.10 -23.11
C GLU A 60 -9.96 1.52 -23.10
N ASN A 61 -10.45 1.12 -21.94
CA ASN A 61 -11.78 0.57 -21.81
C ASN A 61 -12.85 1.60 -22.13
N ALA A 62 -12.60 2.86 -21.88
CA ALA A 62 -13.56 3.94 -22.13
C ALA A 62 -13.74 4.23 -23.62
N LEU A 63 -12.82 3.78 -24.46
CA LEU A 63 -12.88 4.01 -25.90
C LEU A 63 -13.65 2.93 -26.65
N CYS A 64 -14.05 1.88 -25.99
CA CYS A 64 -14.74 0.75 -26.60
C CYS A 64 -16.26 0.89 -26.59
#